data_bc8ee667133ec84ae98418445404ea6a
#
_entry.id   bc8ee667133ec84ae98418445404ea6a
#
_cell.length_a   1.000
_cell.length_b   1.000
_cell.length_c   1.000
_cell.angle_alpha   90.00
_cell.angle_beta   90.00
_cell.angle_gamma   90.00
#
_symmetry.space_group_name_H-M   'P 1'
#
loop_
_entity.id
_entity.type
_entity.pdbx_description
1 polymer ?
#
loop_
_entity_poly.entity_id
_entity_poly.type
_entity_poly.pdbx_seq_one_letter_code
_entity_poly.pdbx_strand_id
1 'polypeptide(L)'
;MRGETTVIEKNEPYKGIATIYEKVRPSYPEKLIQDVISKTGIELSDKLLEIGAGTGKATIQFAEKGFRIHAIELGEDMAEILKEKCIEYPKVSLEVTSFEKWNFENYKKFDVIYCAQAFHWLDTNIKYKKCHELLNSHGYLVLFWYNTDETELDETKIIDEKVEKIVQKYVADYFIDKGKPKRRTHLGMSNKDEREAEIEASGLFEMIEKIEYTQEIKNNAQQYLQAKKTVPTFATILDGLDDKNIKKMENEIEEVINSHGGYVGTLFKFSLYISKKII
;
A
#
# COMPACT_ATOMS: atom_id res chain seq x y z
N MET A 1 35.60 -7.23 -7.87
CA MET A 1 34.50 -8.03 -7.34
C MET A 1 33.23 -7.39 -7.90
N ARG A 2 32.52 -8.08 -8.76
CA ARG A 2 31.29 -7.54 -9.39
C ARG A 2 30.18 -7.68 -8.36
N GLY A 3 29.54 -6.54 -7.98
CA GLY A 3 28.40 -6.53 -7.10
C GLY A 3 27.27 -7.35 -7.73
N GLU A 4 26.74 -8.27 -6.97
CA GLU A 4 25.54 -9.03 -7.31
C GLU A 4 24.38 -8.03 -7.42
N THR A 5 23.86 -7.90 -8.63
CA THR A 5 22.62 -7.20 -8.90
C THR A 5 21.53 -8.00 -8.21
N THR A 6 21.06 -7.52 -7.07
CA THR A 6 19.91 -8.10 -6.35
C THR A 6 18.72 -8.04 -7.30
N VAL A 7 18.36 -9.18 -7.87
CA VAL A 7 17.07 -9.36 -8.53
C VAL A 7 16.03 -9.15 -7.45
N ILE A 8 15.33 -8.00 -7.49
CA ILE A 8 14.18 -7.75 -6.61
C ILE A 8 13.21 -8.89 -6.88
N GLU A 9 13.10 -9.82 -5.94
CA GLU A 9 12.11 -10.89 -6.03
C GLU A 9 10.74 -10.23 -6.16
N LYS A 10 9.94 -10.69 -7.12
CA LYS A 10 8.63 -10.11 -7.47
C LYS A 10 7.68 -9.92 -6.27
N ASN A 11 7.99 -10.54 -5.16
CA ASN A 11 7.15 -10.63 -3.97
C ASN A 11 7.54 -9.65 -2.84
N GLU A 12 8.71 -8.99 -2.90
CA GLU A 12 9.17 -8.03 -1.88
C GLU A 12 9.58 -6.67 -2.51
N PRO A 13 8.64 -5.93 -3.11
CA PRO A 13 8.96 -4.69 -3.84
C PRO A 13 9.44 -3.54 -2.93
N TYR A 14 9.31 -3.69 -1.62
CA TYR A 14 9.62 -2.66 -0.61
C TYR A 14 10.83 -3.02 0.27
N LYS A 15 11.58 -4.07 -0.06
CA LYS A 15 12.76 -4.51 0.70
C LYS A 15 13.81 -3.40 0.79
N GLY A 16 14.27 -3.12 2.00
CA GLY A 16 15.30 -2.10 2.29
C GLY A 16 14.79 -0.66 2.37
N ILE A 17 13.49 -0.41 2.18
CA ILE A 17 12.91 0.94 2.24
C ILE A 17 11.81 1.10 3.30
N ALA A 18 11.64 0.11 4.18
CA ALA A 18 10.56 0.07 5.18
C ALA A 18 10.50 1.33 6.06
N THR A 19 11.65 1.83 6.53
CA THR A 19 11.71 3.04 7.36
C THR A 19 11.25 4.30 6.61
N ILE A 20 11.63 4.43 5.33
CA ILE A 20 11.19 5.56 4.49
C ILE A 20 9.69 5.41 4.20
N TYR A 21 9.27 4.19 3.82
CA TYR A 21 7.87 3.86 3.57
C TYR A 21 6.98 4.26 4.74
N GLU A 22 7.37 3.90 5.96
CA GLU A 22 6.62 4.24 7.17
C GLU A 22 6.43 5.75 7.35
N LYS A 23 7.46 6.53 7.06
CA LYS A 23 7.44 8.00 7.25
C LYS A 23 6.61 8.74 6.21
N VAL A 24 6.57 8.23 4.96
CA VAL A 24 6.05 9.03 3.84
C VAL A 24 4.72 8.50 3.27
N ARG A 25 4.38 7.23 3.50
CA ARG A 25 3.11 6.70 3.02
C ARG A 25 1.96 7.15 3.90
N PRO A 26 0.80 7.53 3.33
CA PRO A 26 -0.34 7.97 4.10
C PRO A 26 -0.85 6.87 5.04
N SER A 27 -1.38 7.28 6.18
CA SER A 27 -2.26 6.44 6.99
C SER A 27 -3.69 6.51 6.43
N TYR A 28 -4.52 5.57 6.82
CA TYR A 28 -5.91 5.54 6.35
C TYR A 28 -6.76 6.57 7.10
N PRO A 29 -7.75 7.21 6.43
CA PRO A 29 -8.67 8.12 7.10
C PRO A 29 -9.36 7.44 8.28
N GLU A 30 -9.44 8.12 9.42
CA GLU A 30 -10.10 7.59 10.61
C GLU A 30 -11.56 7.18 10.33
N LYS A 31 -12.24 7.93 9.46
CA LYS A 31 -13.61 7.61 9.00
C LYS A 31 -13.68 6.28 8.27
N LEU A 32 -12.65 5.91 7.49
CA LEU A 32 -12.58 4.60 6.82
C LEU A 32 -12.58 3.46 7.85
N ILE A 33 -11.74 3.57 8.89
CA ILE A 33 -11.67 2.55 9.95
C ILE A 33 -12.99 2.47 10.73
N GLN A 34 -13.60 3.61 11.03
CA GLN A 34 -14.92 3.67 11.69
C GLN A 34 -16.02 3.04 10.84
N ASP A 35 -15.98 3.25 9.52
CA ASP A 35 -16.95 2.64 8.61
C ASP A 35 -16.77 1.12 8.51
N VAL A 36 -15.53 0.61 8.49
CA VAL A 36 -15.30 -0.83 8.60
C VAL A 36 -15.98 -1.39 9.85
N ILE A 37 -15.73 -0.79 11.02
CA ILE A 37 -16.30 -1.26 12.29
C ILE A 37 -17.83 -1.22 12.27
N SER A 38 -18.40 -0.09 11.89
CA SER A 38 -19.85 0.12 11.94
C SER A 38 -20.63 -0.70 10.92
N LYS A 39 -20.05 -0.91 9.71
CA LYS A 39 -20.71 -1.64 8.61
C LYS A 39 -20.60 -3.16 8.74
N THR A 40 -19.51 -3.63 9.34
CA THR A 40 -19.36 -5.07 9.65
C THR A 40 -20.00 -5.45 10.98
N GLY A 41 -20.22 -4.47 11.86
CA GLY A 41 -20.77 -4.70 13.20
C GLY A 41 -19.84 -5.48 14.13
N ILE A 42 -18.52 -5.47 13.86
CA ILE A 42 -17.53 -6.17 14.70
C ILE A 42 -17.44 -5.59 16.11
N GLU A 43 -17.26 -6.49 17.06
CA GLU A 43 -17.10 -6.18 18.46
C GLU A 43 -15.65 -6.49 18.93
N LEU A 44 -15.26 -6.01 20.10
CA LEU A 44 -13.90 -6.20 20.66
C LEU A 44 -13.55 -7.67 21.00
N SER A 45 -14.55 -8.55 21.04
CA SER A 45 -14.40 -10.00 21.19
C SER A 45 -14.01 -10.70 19.90
N ASP A 46 -14.28 -10.06 18.75
CA ASP A 46 -14.07 -10.63 17.43
C ASP A 46 -12.60 -10.67 17.06
N LYS A 47 -12.28 -11.53 16.11
CA LYS A 47 -10.93 -11.78 15.63
C LYS A 47 -10.76 -11.25 14.23
N LEU A 48 -9.77 -10.40 14.06
CA LEU A 48 -9.39 -9.83 12.79
C LEU A 48 -8.12 -10.52 12.26
N LEU A 49 -8.10 -10.80 10.96
CA LEU A 49 -6.90 -11.18 10.24
C LEU A 49 -6.51 -10.04 9.30
N GLU A 50 -5.29 -9.57 9.39
CA GLU A 50 -4.71 -8.66 8.41
C GLU A 50 -3.74 -9.37 7.49
N ILE A 51 -3.92 -9.22 6.18
CA ILE A 51 -3.05 -9.79 5.16
C ILE A 51 -2.19 -8.68 4.55
N GLY A 52 -0.86 -8.86 4.60
CA GLY A 52 0.10 -7.89 4.10
C GLY A 52 0.11 -6.63 4.97
N ALA A 53 0.36 -6.80 6.27
CA ALA A 53 0.27 -5.73 7.25
C ALA A 53 1.30 -4.60 7.06
N GLY A 54 2.38 -4.88 6.32
CA GLY A 54 3.45 -3.92 6.07
C GLY A 54 4.06 -3.41 7.38
N THR A 55 4.24 -2.11 7.46
CA THR A 55 4.71 -1.42 8.68
C THR A 55 3.61 -1.21 9.73
N GLY A 56 2.41 -1.75 9.51
CA GLY A 56 1.30 -1.70 10.46
C GLY A 56 0.43 -0.44 10.41
N LYS A 57 0.37 0.25 9.28
CA LYS A 57 -0.44 1.47 9.17
C LYS A 57 -1.93 1.24 9.45
N ALA A 58 -2.50 0.14 8.98
CA ALA A 58 -3.88 -0.21 9.31
C ALA A 58 -3.95 -1.01 10.64
N THR A 59 -2.99 -1.91 10.89
CA THR A 59 -2.92 -2.70 12.12
C THR A 59 -3.07 -1.83 13.36
N ILE A 60 -2.25 -0.76 13.46
CA ILE A 60 -2.23 0.11 14.63
C ILE A 60 -3.56 0.84 14.81
N GLN A 61 -4.19 1.32 13.72
CA GLN A 61 -5.48 2.01 13.81
C GLN A 61 -6.60 1.11 14.38
N PHE A 62 -6.61 -0.19 14.07
CA PHE A 62 -7.54 -1.14 14.69
C PHE A 62 -7.08 -1.55 16.11
N ALA A 63 -5.78 -1.68 16.35
CA ALA A 63 -5.22 -2.02 17.65
C ALA A 63 -5.51 -0.94 18.72
N GLU A 64 -5.41 0.35 18.36
CA GLU A 64 -5.78 1.50 19.19
C GLU A 64 -7.24 1.46 19.64
N LYS A 65 -8.12 0.86 18.84
CA LYS A 65 -9.53 0.65 19.19
C LYS A 65 -9.75 -0.61 20.03
N GLY A 66 -8.69 -1.36 20.33
CA GLY A 66 -8.70 -2.51 21.23
C GLY A 66 -9.05 -3.85 20.59
N PHE A 67 -9.08 -3.94 19.26
CA PHE A 67 -9.35 -5.18 18.55
C PHE A 67 -8.23 -6.22 18.70
N ARG A 68 -8.60 -7.49 18.57
CA ARG A 68 -7.67 -8.61 18.49
C ARG A 68 -7.31 -8.88 17.03
N ILE A 69 -6.03 -8.74 16.69
CA ILE A 69 -5.54 -8.83 15.32
C ILE A 69 -4.50 -9.92 15.21
N HIS A 70 -4.63 -10.77 14.22
CA HIS A 70 -3.55 -11.59 13.70
C HIS A 70 -3.06 -10.97 12.39
N ALA A 71 -1.81 -10.56 12.36
CA ALA A 71 -1.22 -9.91 11.19
C ALA A 71 -0.27 -10.87 10.48
N ILE A 72 -0.31 -10.90 9.15
CA ILE A 72 0.62 -11.64 8.30
C ILE A 72 1.35 -10.63 7.42
N GLU A 73 2.69 -10.69 7.43
CA GLU A 73 3.54 -9.86 6.59
C GLU A 73 4.66 -10.73 5.99
N LEU A 74 4.96 -10.51 4.69
CA LEU A 74 6.01 -11.24 4.00
C LEU A 74 7.39 -10.62 4.22
N GLY A 75 7.47 -9.28 4.17
CA GLY A 75 8.71 -8.52 4.26
C GLY A 75 9.24 -8.44 5.69
N GLU A 76 10.41 -9.01 5.94
CA GLU A 76 11.04 -9.02 7.28
C GLU A 76 11.27 -7.61 7.83
N ASP A 77 11.76 -6.69 7.00
CA ASP A 77 12.05 -5.30 7.37
C ASP A 77 10.78 -4.48 7.68
N MET A 78 9.69 -4.75 6.96
CA MET A 78 8.36 -4.20 7.26
C MET A 78 7.82 -4.75 8.58
N ALA A 79 7.93 -6.06 8.77
CA ALA A 79 7.48 -6.76 9.95
C ALA A 79 8.23 -6.33 11.23
N GLU A 80 9.52 -5.99 11.14
CA GLU A 80 10.28 -5.44 12.28
C GLU A 80 9.68 -4.14 12.77
N ILE A 81 9.36 -3.20 11.86
CA ILE A 81 8.71 -1.93 12.24
C ILE A 81 7.34 -2.18 12.89
N LEU A 82 6.54 -3.09 12.30
CA LEU A 82 5.26 -3.46 12.89
C LEU A 82 5.42 -4.07 14.28
N LYS A 83 6.38 -4.95 14.47
CA LYS A 83 6.67 -5.60 15.74
C LYS A 83 7.02 -4.60 16.84
N GLU A 84 7.85 -3.60 16.51
CA GLU A 84 8.19 -2.53 17.45
C GLU A 84 6.94 -1.74 17.87
N LYS A 85 6.07 -1.37 16.94
CA LYS A 85 4.82 -0.67 17.22
C LYS A 85 3.86 -1.50 18.07
N CYS A 86 3.83 -2.80 17.85
CA CYS A 86 2.91 -3.71 18.56
C CYS A 86 3.30 -4.00 20.01
N ILE A 87 4.46 -3.53 20.49
CA ILE A 87 4.85 -3.69 21.91
C ILE A 87 3.76 -3.16 22.85
N GLU A 88 3.09 -2.07 22.46
CA GLU A 88 2.01 -1.46 23.26
C GLU A 88 0.64 -2.13 23.04
N TYR A 89 0.53 -3.08 22.11
CA TYR A 89 -0.73 -3.71 21.71
C TYR A 89 -0.71 -5.24 21.86
N PRO A 90 -0.84 -5.76 23.10
CA PRO A 90 -0.69 -7.19 23.40
C PRO A 90 -1.75 -8.10 22.76
N LYS A 91 -2.79 -7.52 22.17
CA LYS A 91 -3.80 -8.27 21.41
C LYS A 91 -3.44 -8.44 19.93
N VAL A 92 -2.32 -7.86 19.47
CA VAL A 92 -1.81 -8.03 18.11
C VAL A 92 -0.77 -9.14 18.12
N SER A 93 -0.91 -10.10 17.23
CA SER A 93 0.08 -11.13 16.91
C SER A 93 0.53 -10.99 15.47
N LEU A 94 1.81 -11.26 15.21
CA LEU A 94 2.41 -11.13 13.88
C LEU A 94 3.10 -12.44 13.49
N GLU A 95 2.88 -12.89 12.25
CA GLU A 95 3.67 -13.91 11.60
C GLU A 95 4.33 -13.37 10.34
N VAL A 96 5.64 -13.65 10.19
CA VAL A 96 6.42 -13.29 9.00
C VAL A 96 6.37 -14.46 8.02
N THR A 97 5.45 -14.37 7.08
CA THR A 97 5.21 -15.42 6.08
C THR A 97 4.36 -14.90 4.92
N SER A 98 4.38 -15.60 3.78
CA SER A 98 3.41 -15.31 2.71
C SER A 98 2.04 -15.88 3.06
N PHE A 99 0.98 -15.16 2.67
CA PHE A 99 -0.39 -15.63 2.87
C PHE A 99 -0.65 -16.99 2.25
N GLU A 100 -0.06 -17.28 1.10
CA GLU A 100 -0.23 -18.55 0.38
C GLU A 100 0.35 -19.73 1.16
N LYS A 101 1.53 -19.55 1.80
CA LYS A 101 2.25 -20.60 2.54
C LYS A 101 1.82 -20.69 4.01
N TRP A 102 1.12 -19.67 4.51
CA TRP A 102 0.71 -19.64 5.91
C TRP A 102 -0.15 -20.84 6.25
N ASN A 103 0.26 -21.62 7.28
CA ASN A 103 -0.50 -22.73 7.81
C ASN A 103 -1.45 -22.24 8.91
N PHE A 104 -2.75 -22.33 8.63
CA PHE A 104 -3.81 -21.86 9.50
C PHE A 104 -4.57 -22.98 10.24
N GLU A 105 -4.13 -24.23 10.15
CA GLU A 105 -4.84 -25.38 10.75
C GLU A 105 -5.07 -25.23 12.26
N ASN A 106 -4.16 -24.53 12.97
CA ASN A 106 -4.25 -24.27 14.38
C ASN A 106 -5.06 -23.02 14.73
N TYR A 107 -5.55 -22.28 13.75
CA TYR A 107 -6.26 -21.04 13.96
C TYR A 107 -7.78 -21.26 13.92
N LYS A 108 -8.45 -20.62 14.87
CA LYS A 108 -9.90 -20.48 14.79
C LYS A 108 -10.25 -19.50 13.66
N LYS A 109 -11.46 -19.62 13.12
CA LYS A 109 -12.01 -18.72 12.12
C LYS A 109 -11.97 -17.26 12.58
N PHE A 110 -11.92 -16.36 11.59
CA PHE A 110 -11.93 -14.93 11.79
C PHE A 110 -13.30 -14.33 11.47
N ASP A 111 -13.63 -13.23 12.09
CA ASP A 111 -14.88 -12.52 11.87
C ASP A 111 -14.72 -11.49 10.76
N VAL A 112 -13.54 -10.87 10.67
CA VAL A 112 -13.15 -10.03 9.56
C VAL A 112 -11.74 -10.40 9.09
N ILE A 113 -11.58 -10.53 7.78
CA ILE A 113 -10.29 -10.51 7.11
C ILE A 113 -10.18 -9.19 6.37
N TYR A 114 -9.12 -8.43 6.64
CA TYR A 114 -8.88 -7.21 5.89
C TYR A 114 -7.49 -7.19 5.25
N CYS A 115 -7.39 -6.45 4.15
CA CYS A 115 -6.14 -6.25 3.44
C CYS A 115 -6.06 -4.82 2.91
N ALA A 116 -5.00 -4.14 3.33
CA ALA A 116 -4.73 -2.74 3.02
C ALA A 116 -3.56 -2.64 2.04
N GLN A 117 -3.81 -2.22 0.80
CA GLN A 117 -2.81 -2.04 -0.27
C GLN A 117 -2.06 -3.30 -0.73
N ALA A 118 -2.39 -4.51 -0.27
CA ALA A 118 -1.59 -5.70 -0.56
C ALA A 118 -2.31 -6.79 -1.37
N PHE A 119 -3.64 -6.82 -1.41
CA PHE A 119 -4.42 -7.94 -1.96
C PHE A 119 -4.14 -8.27 -3.45
N HIS A 120 -3.66 -7.30 -4.21
CA HIS A 120 -3.30 -7.50 -5.63
C HIS A 120 -1.97 -8.23 -5.84
N TRP A 121 -1.15 -8.40 -4.79
CA TRP A 121 0.08 -9.19 -4.83
C TRP A 121 -0.16 -10.69 -4.64
N LEU A 122 -1.33 -11.06 -4.08
CA LEU A 122 -1.66 -12.44 -3.75
C LEU A 122 -2.03 -13.24 -5.00
N ASP A 123 -1.75 -14.55 -4.96
CA ASP A 123 -2.15 -15.46 -6.03
C ASP A 123 -3.68 -15.46 -6.21
N THR A 124 -4.12 -15.09 -7.39
CA THR A 124 -5.56 -14.97 -7.73
C THR A 124 -6.31 -16.29 -7.58
N ASN A 125 -5.64 -17.43 -7.78
CA ASN A 125 -6.25 -18.76 -7.64
C ASN A 125 -6.46 -19.17 -6.18
N ILE A 126 -5.75 -18.51 -5.24
CA ILE A 126 -5.73 -18.90 -3.82
C ILE A 126 -6.48 -17.89 -2.96
N LYS A 127 -6.28 -16.60 -3.17
CA LYS A 127 -6.63 -15.54 -2.23
C LYS A 127 -8.09 -15.56 -1.77
N TYR A 128 -9.05 -15.59 -2.68
CA TYR A 128 -10.48 -15.58 -2.32
C TYR A 128 -10.93 -16.87 -1.63
N LYS A 129 -10.51 -18.01 -2.15
CA LYS A 129 -10.84 -19.31 -1.58
C LYS A 129 -10.30 -19.44 -0.16
N LYS A 130 -9.04 -19.08 0.05
CA LYS A 130 -8.40 -19.14 1.37
C LYS A 130 -9.04 -18.16 2.36
N CYS A 131 -9.37 -16.93 1.94
CA CYS A 131 -10.13 -15.99 2.78
C CYS A 131 -11.49 -16.56 3.15
N HIS A 132 -12.21 -17.16 2.19
CA HIS A 132 -13.51 -17.78 2.45
C HIS A 132 -13.41 -18.93 3.46
N GLU A 133 -12.41 -19.79 3.34
CA GLU A 133 -12.16 -20.89 4.27
C GLU A 133 -11.83 -20.40 5.69
N LEU A 134 -11.11 -19.29 5.81
CA LEU A 134 -10.68 -18.69 7.08
C LEU A 134 -11.78 -17.92 7.82
N LEU A 135 -12.82 -17.47 7.12
CA LEU A 135 -13.89 -16.68 7.71
C LEU A 135 -14.96 -17.53 8.38
N ASN A 136 -15.51 -17.02 9.48
CA ASN A 136 -16.77 -17.49 10.06
C ASN A 136 -17.92 -17.39 9.03
N SER A 137 -19.03 -18.08 9.26
CA SER A 137 -20.19 -18.14 8.32
C SER A 137 -20.78 -16.75 8.00
N HIS A 138 -20.65 -15.78 8.91
CA HIS A 138 -21.15 -14.41 8.73
C HIS A 138 -20.00 -13.39 8.61
N GLY A 139 -18.79 -13.87 8.37
CA GLY A 139 -17.60 -13.04 8.32
C GLY A 139 -17.49 -12.16 7.08
N TYR A 140 -16.65 -11.16 7.15
CA TYR A 140 -16.45 -10.17 6.10
C TYR A 140 -15.03 -10.19 5.55
N LEU A 141 -14.92 -10.02 4.24
CA LEU A 141 -13.68 -9.65 3.55
C LEU A 141 -13.72 -8.15 3.27
N VAL A 142 -12.77 -7.43 3.83
CA VAL A 142 -12.67 -5.97 3.73
C VAL A 142 -11.38 -5.60 3.03
N LEU A 143 -11.51 -4.95 1.89
CA LEU A 143 -10.37 -4.55 1.09
C LEU A 143 -10.35 -3.03 0.95
N PHE A 144 -9.18 -2.39 1.13
CA PHE A 144 -9.07 -0.96 0.92
C PHE A 144 -7.72 -0.55 0.36
N TRP A 145 -7.78 0.47 -0.48
CA TRP A 145 -6.65 1.03 -1.19
C TRP A 145 -6.68 2.53 -1.18
N TYR A 146 -5.54 3.13 -1.50
CA TYR A 146 -5.48 4.52 -1.92
C TYR A 146 -4.69 4.65 -3.22
N ASN A 147 -5.07 5.67 -3.98
CA ASN A 147 -4.40 6.15 -5.18
C ASN A 147 -4.24 7.66 -5.08
N THR A 148 -3.30 8.22 -5.83
CA THR A 148 -3.36 9.65 -6.12
C THR A 148 -4.56 9.92 -7.02
N ASP A 149 -5.37 10.92 -6.67
CA ASP A 149 -6.48 11.34 -7.51
C ASP A 149 -5.93 12.02 -8.77
N GLU A 150 -6.45 11.63 -9.94
CA GLU A 150 -6.06 12.23 -11.23
C GLU A 150 -6.60 13.66 -11.38
N THR A 151 -7.58 14.07 -10.57
CA THR A 151 -8.02 15.47 -10.43
C THR A 151 -7.04 16.21 -9.53
N GLU A 152 -5.81 16.33 -9.99
CA GLU A 152 -4.76 17.04 -9.27
C GLU A 152 -5.14 18.51 -9.06
N LEU A 153 -4.76 19.03 -7.89
CA LEU A 153 -4.78 20.47 -7.66
C LEU A 153 -3.94 21.15 -8.74
N ASP A 154 -4.42 22.22 -9.36
CA ASP A 154 -3.75 22.89 -10.48
C ASP A 154 -2.27 23.23 -10.17
N GLU A 155 -1.99 23.63 -8.92
CA GLU A 155 -0.63 23.91 -8.46
C GLU A 155 0.27 22.66 -8.44
N THR A 156 -0.25 21.52 -8.01
CA THR A 156 0.47 20.24 -7.99
C THR A 156 0.80 19.79 -9.40
N LYS A 157 -0.13 19.93 -10.33
CA LYS A 157 0.08 19.57 -11.73
C LYS A 157 1.22 20.37 -12.37
N ILE A 158 1.30 21.66 -12.09
CA ILE A 158 2.40 22.50 -12.56
C ILE A 158 3.76 22.02 -12.01
N ILE A 159 3.80 21.65 -10.74
CA ILE A 159 5.01 21.13 -10.10
C ILE A 159 5.38 19.77 -10.69
N ASP A 160 4.44 18.83 -10.81
CA ASP A 160 4.68 17.49 -11.35
C ASP A 160 5.14 17.53 -12.82
N GLU A 161 4.59 18.41 -13.66
CA GLU A 161 5.09 18.61 -15.03
C GLU A 161 6.54 19.11 -15.07
N LYS A 162 6.94 19.99 -14.14
CA LYS A 162 8.32 20.48 -14.04
C LYS A 162 9.25 19.40 -13.52
N VAL A 163 8.82 18.65 -12.51
CA VAL A 163 9.57 17.52 -11.96
C VAL A 163 9.77 16.44 -13.03
N GLU A 164 8.75 16.12 -13.81
CA GLU A 164 8.87 15.15 -14.89
C GLU A 164 9.92 15.58 -15.92
N LYS A 165 9.95 16.86 -16.31
CA LYS A 165 10.98 17.40 -17.21
C LYS A 165 12.39 17.30 -16.62
N ILE A 166 12.53 17.57 -15.33
CA ILE A 166 13.83 17.40 -14.62
C ILE A 166 14.24 15.93 -14.67
N VAL A 167 13.36 15.01 -14.28
CA VAL A 167 13.66 13.57 -14.32
C VAL A 167 14.05 13.13 -15.73
N GLN A 168 13.30 13.53 -16.75
CA GLN A 168 13.60 13.22 -18.16
C GLN A 168 14.99 13.71 -18.60
N LYS A 169 15.45 14.87 -18.13
CA LYS A 169 16.77 15.41 -18.42
C LYS A 169 17.90 14.48 -17.96
N TYR A 170 17.72 13.81 -16.81
CA TYR A 170 18.74 12.93 -16.23
C TYR A 170 18.68 11.48 -16.75
N VAL A 171 17.53 11.06 -17.28
CA VAL A 171 17.32 9.68 -17.71
C VAL A 171 17.15 9.54 -19.22
N ALA A 172 17.34 10.61 -20.00
CA ALA A 172 17.19 10.58 -21.45
C ALA A 172 18.02 9.46 -22.09
N ASP A 173 19.27 9.29 -21.65
CA ASP A 173 20.17 8.25 -22.16
C ASP A 173 19.77 6.84 -21.69
N TYR A 174 19.25 6.72 -20.47
CA TYR A 174 18.78 5.43 -19.92
C TYR A 174 17.60 4.85 -20.70
N PHE A 175 16.70 5.71 -21.19
CA PHE A 175 15.54 5.28 -21.97
C PHE A 175 15.85 5.04 -23.46
N ILE A 176 16.93 5.61 -23.96
CA ILE A 176 17.40 5.33 -25.33
C ILE A 176 17.85 3.88 -25.45
N ASP A 177 18.59 3.38 -24.45
CA ASP A 177 19.14 2.01 -24.45
C ASP A 177 18.13 0.91 -24.07
N LYS A 178 17.17 1.20 -23.17
CA LYS A 178 16.23 0.21 -22.60
C LYS A 178 14.79 0.34 -23.10
N GLY A 179 14.53 1.28 -24.01
CA GLY A 179 13.17 1.64 -24.43
C GLY A 179 12.41 2.37 -23.31
N LYS A 180 11.54 3.32 -23.68
CA LYS A 180 10.66 3.96 -22.69
C LYS A 180 9.96 2.87 -21.91
N PRO A 181 9.98 2.88 -20.57
CA PRO A 181 9.14 1.98 -19.81
C PRO A 181 7.74 2.19 -20.39
N LYS A 182 7.14 1.13 -20.94
CA LYS A 182 5.69 1.19 -21.18
C LYS A 182 5.15 1.72 -19.87
N ARG A 183 4.45 2.87 -19.89
CA ARG A 183 3.65 3.30 -18.76
C ARG A 183 2.93 2.05 -18.30
N ARG A 184 3.50 1.35 -17.32
CA ARG A 184 2.74 0.37 -16.60
C ARG A 184 1.78 1.25 -15.83
N THR A 185 0.62 1.46 -16.45
CA THR A 185 -0.53 1.92 -15.72
C THR A 185 -0.50 1.15 -14.42
N HIS A 186 -0.06 1.83 -13.38
CA HIS A 186 0.05 1.40 -12.00
C HIS A 186 0.28 -0.10 -11.83
N LEU A 187 1.46 -0.50 -11.35
CA LEU A 187 1.78 -1.88 -10.98
C LEU A 187 0.61 -2.49 -10.20
N GLY A 188 -0.18 -3.33 -10.85
CA GLY A 188 -1.27 -4.06 -10.20
C GLY A 188 -2.49 -3.25 -9.73
N MET A 189 -2.58 -1.98 -10.10
CA MET A 189 -3.79 -1.19 -9.86
C MET A 189 -4.68 -1.35 -11.09
N SER A 190 -5.47 -2.40 -11.05
CA SER A 190 -6.59 -2.55 -11.96
C SER A 190 -7.57 -1.38 -11.75
N ASN A 191 -8.28 -1.02 -12.80
CA ASN A 191 -9.31 0.00 -12.73
C ASN A 191 -10.26 -0.28 -11.56
N LYS A 192 -10.79 0.79 -10.97
CA LYS A 192 -11.70 0.79 -9.84
C LYS A 192 -12.84 -0.25 -9.96
N ASP A 193 -13.33 -0.44 -11.17
CA ASP A 193 -14.41 -1.37 -11.48
C ASP A 193 -13.97 -2.84 -11.54
N GLU A 194 -12.68 -3.11 -11.76
CA GLU A 194 -12.15 -4.47 -11.84
C GLU A 194 -12.12 -5.19 -10.48
N ARG A 195 -12.00 -4.46 -9.36
CA ARG A 195 -11.94 -5.08 -8.02
C ARG A 195 -13.28 -5.57 -7.53
N GLU A 196 -14.31 -4.78 -7.72
CA GLU A 196 -15.68 -5.18 -7.44
C GLU A 196 -16.05 -6.39 -8.29
N ALA A 197 -15.77 -6.30 -9.60
CA ALA A 197 -15.93 -7.41 -10.53
C ALA A 197 -15.11 -8.66 -10.15
N GLU A 198 -13.88 -8.48 -9.62
CA GLU A 198 -13.04 -9.59 -9.17
C GLU A 198 -13.61 -10.28 -7.93
N ILE A 199 -14.12 -9.51 -6.95
CA ILE A 199 -14.80 -10.05 -5.76
C ILE A 199 -16.03 -10.85 -6.18
N GLU A 200 -16.90 -10.28 -7.02
CA GLU A 200 -18.12 -10.92 -7.51
C GLU A 200 -17.81 -12.15 -8.37
N ALA A 201 -16.82 -12.07 -9.25
CA ALA A 201 -16.41 -13.19 -10.10
C ALA A 201 -15.87 -14.39 -9.30
N SER A 202 -15.41 -14.18 -8.06
CA SER A 202 -15.01 -15.27 -7.17
C SER A 202 -16.19 -16.20 -6.82
N GLY A 203 -17.43 -15.68 -6.84
CA GLY A 203 -18.64 -16.39 -6.43
C GLY A 203 -18.68 -16.76 -4.94
N LEU A 204 -17.73 -16.25 -4.14
CA LEU A 204 -17.53 -16.59 -2.73
C LEU A 204 -17.95 -15.48 -1.77
N PHE A 205 -18.10 -14.25 -2.30
CA PHE A 205 -18.40 -13.05 -1.53
C PHE A 205 -19.46 -12.21 -2.22
N GLU A 206 -20.37 -11.66 -1.41
CA GLU A 206 -21.37 -10.68 -1.82
C GLU A 206 -20.87 -9.27 -1.46
N MET A 207 -20.82 -8.37 -2.44
CA MET A 207 -20.51 -6.98 -2.18
C MET A 207 -21.63 -6.31 -1.38
N ILE A 208 -21.28 -5.77 -0.23
CA ILE A 208 -22.23 -5.04 0.65
C ILE A 208 -22.15 -3.56 0.37
N GLU A 209 -20.94 -3.00 0.33
CA GLU A 209 -20.77 -1.56 0.19
C GLU A 209 -19.40 -1.21 -0.37
N LYS A 210 -19.36 -0.11 -1.14
CA LYS A 210 -18.15 0.54 -1.63
C LYS A 210 -18.21 2.00 -1.24
N ILE A 211 -17.20 2.47 -0.52
CA ILE A 211 -17.12 3.84 -0.02
C ILE A 211 -15.81 4.47 -0.48
N GLU A 212 -15.87 5.75 -0.79
CA GLU A 212 -14.70 6.52 -1.21
C GLU A 212 -14.46 7.71 -0.27
N TYR A 213 -13.20 7.96 0.00
CA TYR A 213 -12.75 9.08 0.83
C TYR A 213 -11.66 9.82 0.08
N THR A 214 -11.54 11.11 0.34
CA THR A 214 -10.50 11.95 -0.24
C THR A 214 -9.76 12.66 0.87
N GLN A 215 -8.43 12.70 0.77
CA GLN A 215 -7.57 13.38 1.73
C GLN A 215 -6.42 14.07 1.00
N GLU A 216 -6.25 15.37 1.25
CA GLU A 216 -5.06 16.09 0.80
C GLU A 216 -3.92 15.88 1.81
N ILE A 217 -2.72 15.56 1.29
CA ILE A 217 -1.49 15.47 2.07
C ILE A 217 -0.49 16.44 1.49
N LYS A 218 0.01 17.37 2.32
CA LYS A 218 1.04 18.35 1.95
C LYS A 218 2.41 17.85 2.36
N ASN A 219 3.29 17.73 1.38
CA ASN A 219 4.67 17.32 1.57
C ASN A 219 5.61 18.50 1.25
N ASN A 220 6.58 18.76 2.09
CA ASN A 220 7.72 19.61 1.70
C ASN A 220 8.59 18.87 0.67
N ALA A 221 9.57 19.56 0.09
CA ALA A 221 10.42 18.99 -0.96
C ALA A 221 11.12 17.68 -0.53
N GLN A 222 11.63 17.62 0.69
CA GLN A 222 12.30 16.43 1.22
C GLN A 222 11.31 15.25 1.37
N GLN A 223 10.14 15.50 1.94
CA GLN A 223 9.08 14.48 2.10
C GLN A 223 8.59 13.99 0.73
N TYR A 224 8.40 14.91 -0.23
CA TYR A 224 8.02 14.57 -1.59
C TYR A 224 9.03 13.64 -2.26
N LEU A 225 10.33 13.98 -2.21
CA LEU A 225 11.40 13.16 -2.77
C LEU A 225 11.47 11.79 -2.09
N GLN A 226 11.34 11.74 -0.76
CA GLN A 226 11.28 10.48 -0.04
C GLN A 226 10.07 9.63 -0.46
N ALA A 227 8.90 10.25 -0.63
CA ALA A 227 7.71 9.54 -1.11
C ALA A 227 7.90 8.99 -2.53
N LYS A 228 8.49 9.76 -3.44
CA LYS A 228 8.82 9.31 -4.81
C LYS A 228 9.79 8.12 -4.78
N LYS A 229 10.78 8.08 -3.90
CA LYS A 229 11.72 6.94 -3.74
C LYS A 229 11.03 5.62 -3.36
N THR A 230 9.87 5.68 -2.73
CA THR A 230 9.07 4.48 -2.41
C THR A 230 8.19 4.01 -3.57
N VAL A 231 8.19 4.72 -4.69
CA VAL A 231 7.47 4.32 -5.90
C VAL A 231 8.39 3.44 -6.75
N PRO A 232 8.06 2.17 -7.03
CA PRO A 232 8.97 1.25 -7.71
C PRO A 232 9.52 1.76 -9.06
N THR A 233 8.69 2.47 -9.83
CA THR A 233 9.14 3.06 -11.11
C THR A 233 10.20 4.14 -10.92
N PHE A 234 10.07 4.96 -9.88
CA PHE A 234 11.06 6.00 -9.57
C PHE A 234 12.33 5.40 -8.97
N ALA A 235 12.22 4.40 -8.10
CA ALA A 235 13.36 3.65 -7.58
C ALA A 235 14.20 3.05 -8.72
N THR A 236 13.56 2.41 -9.71
CA THR A 236 14.25 1.86 -10.89
C THR A 236 15.00 2.95 -11.69
N ILE A 237 14.47 4.17 -11.75
CA ILE A 237 15.15 5.31 -12.38
C ILE A 237 16.42 5.67 -11.61
N LEU A 238 16.33 5.72 -10.28
CA LEU A 238 17.49 6.07 -9.42
C LEU A 238 18.60 5.02 -9.53
N ASP A 239 18.26 3.74 -9.61
CA ASP A 239 19.22 2.63 -9.77
C ASP A 239 20.05 2.75 -11.07
N GLY A 240 19.55 3.50 -12.04
CA GLY A 240 20.24 3.76 -13.32
C GLY A 240 21.16 4.98 -13.32
N LEU A 241 21.17 5.76 -12.23
CA LEU A 241 21.92 7.01 -12.10
C LEU A 241 23.07 6.86 -11.09
N ASP A 242 24.15 7.63 -11.29
CA ASP A 242 25.18 7.79 -10.26
C ASP A 242 24.74 8.78 -9.16
N ASP A 243 25.34 8.68 -7.97
CA ASP A 243 25.01 9.49 -6.81
C ASP A 243 25.09 11.01 -7.07
N LYS A 244 26.02 11.44 -7.93
CA LYS A 244 26.20 12.85 -8.28
C LYS A 244 25.02 13.37 -9.09
N ASN A 245 24.55 12.59 -10.04
CA ASN A 245 23.38 12.93 -10.87
C ASN A 245 22.08 12.85 -10.07
N ILE A 246 21.94 11.86 -9.19
CA ILE A 246 20.82 11.78 -8.23
C ILE A 246 20.74 13.06 -7.41
N LYS A 247 21.86 13.46 -6.78
CA LYS A 247 21.88 14.65 -5.92
C LYS A 247 21.58 15.94 -6.69
N LYS A 248 22.07 16.07 -7.93
CA LYS A 248 21.75 17.22 -8.77
C LYS A 248 20.27 17.28 -9.12
N MET A 249 19.71 16.15 -9.53
CA MET A 249 18.28 16.02 -9.85
C MET A 249 17.41 16.37 -8.64
N GLU A 250 17.74 15.84 -7.47
CA GLU A 250 17.03 16.13 -6.23
C GLU A 250 17.07 17.62 -5.88
N ASN A 251 18.23 18.29 -6.03
CA ASN A 251 18.35 19.72 -5.78
C ASN A 251 17.49 20.54 -6.76
N GLU A 252 17.49 20.21 -8.06
CA GLU A 252 16.63 20.88 -9.04
C GLU A 252 15.14 20.70 -8.71
N ILE A 253 14.73 19.52 -8.26
CA ILE A 253 13.36 19.26 -7.81
C ILE A 253 13.01 20.08 -6.57
N GLU A 254 13.92 20.12 -5.60
CA GLU A 254 13.74 20.93 -4.38
C GLU A 254 13.60 22.43 -4.70
N GLU A 255 14.42 22.97 -5.62
CA GLU A 255 14.30 24.35 -6.09
C GLU A 255 12.94 24.64 -6.73
N VAL A 256 12.44 23.72 -7.55
CA VAL A 256 11.09 23.84 -8.15
C VAL A 256 10.01 23.90 -7.08
N ILE A 257 10.03 22.98 -6.11
CA ILE A 257 9.03 22.95 -5.04
C ILE A 257 9.11 24.22 -4.19
N ASN A 258 10.31 24.63 -3.81
CA ASN A 258 10.51 25.82 -2.98
C ASN A 258 10.07 27.12 -3.70
N SER A 259 10.26 27.20 -5.02
CA SER A 259 9.79 28.34 -5.83
C SER A 259 8.27 28.39 -6.01
N HIS A 260 7.54 27.30 -5.66
CA HIS A 260 6.09 27.18 -5.73
C HIS A 260 5.44 27.05 -4.33
N GLY A 261 5.96 27.75 -3.34
CA GLY A 261 5.37 27.79 -1.99
C GLY A 261 5.94 26.77 -1.00
N GLY A 262 6.92 25.94 -1.42
CA GLY A 262 7.66 25.02 -0.54
C GLY A 262 6.93 23.71 -0.20
N TYR A 263 5.74 23.48 -0.77
CA TYR A 263 4.94 22.29 -0.52
C TYR A 263 4.30 21.79 -1.80
N VAL A 264 4.10 20.47 -1.87
CA VAL A 264 3.29 19.80 -2.89
C VAL A 264 2.09 19.17 -2.20
N GLY A 265 0.89 19.59 -2.57
CA GLY A 265 -0.36 18.99 -2.11
C GLY A 265 -0.72 17.80 -2.99
N THR A 266 -0.76 16.59 -2.44
CA THR A 266 -1.20 15.40 -3.17
C THR A 266 -2.57 14.98 -2.66
N LEU A 267 -3.52 14.91 -3.58
CA LEU A 267 -4.86 14.42 -3.27
C LEU A 267 -4.87 12.89 -3.36
N PHE A 268 -5.13 12.23 -2.24
CA PHE A 268 -5.29 10.78 -2.18
C PHE A 268 -6.76 10.41 -2.16
N LYS A 269 -7.11 9.46 -2.99
CA LYS A 269 -8.42 8.83 -3.01
C LYS A 269 -8.32 7.43 -2.41
N PHE A 270 -9.05 7.22 -1.32
CA PHE A 270 -9.14 5.93 -0.64
C PHE A 270 -10.44 5.24 -1.06
N SER A 271 -10.37 3.97 -1.40
CA SER A 271 -11.53 3.14 -1.74
C SER A 271 -11.63 1.98 -0.77
N LEU A 272 -12.77 1.83 -0.12
CA LEU A 272 -13.12 0.76 0.80
C LEU A 272 -14.16 -0.15 0.14
N TYR A 273 -13.90 -1.45 0.16
CA TYR A 273 -14.82 -2.50 -0.32
C TYR A 273 -15.13 -3.43 0.85
N ILE A 274 -16.39 -3.54 1.19
CA ILE A 274 -16.90 -4.43 2.23
C ILE A 274 -17.70 -5.53 1.54
N SER A 275 -17.28 -6.77 1.71
CA SER A 275 -17.97 -7.92 1.16
C SER A 275 -18.21 -8.98 2.23
N LYS A 276 -19.35 -9.66 2.14
CA LYS A 276 -19.77 -10.68 3.10
C LYS A 276 -19.58 -12.07 2.51
N LYS A 277 -19.14 -13.00 3.33
CA LYS A 277 -19.02 -14.41 2.94
C LYS A 277 -20.38 -14.97 2.53
N ILE A 278 -20.43 -15.62 1.36
CA ILE A 278 -21.58 -16.44 0.90
C ILE A 278 -21.46 -17.81 1.59
N ILE A 279 -22.57 -18.31 2.15
CA ILE A 279 -22.64 -19.59 2.88
C ILE A 279 -22.84 -20.75 1.90
#